data_e2c4c37f1741c9a6b33af4d70dcf18c4
#
_entry.id   e2c4c37f1741c9a6b33af4d70dcf18c4
#
_cell.length_a   1.000
_cell.length_b   1.000
_cell.length_c   1.000
_cell.angle_alpha   90.00
_cell.angle_beta   90.00
_cell.angle_gamma   90.00
#
_symmetry.space_group_name_H-M   'P 1'
#
loop_
_entity.id
_entity.type
_entity.pdbx_description
1 polymer ?
#
loop_
_entity_poly.entity_id
_entity_poly.type
_entity_poly.pdbx_seq_one_letter_code
_entity_poly.pdbx_strand_id
1 'polypeptide(L)'
;MPVRYALGAVLGAVASVFATRYAVQDVHDVASDDTKHALTNHSSVLTSRARRIIWSVAIAFGAATGVLAADRDWLVAVALVVTAILTIVQTPIDLALHRLTRPATLAALAAMVVVLGTRVATTNVSSAAPIVIAAVGVMAAFAILHFVSPRSLGWGDVLIVAPLSLAVAAVSTSRVIPWLLLACCTAGAHGLLMRVRRGDRFVPFGPHLLAAAWLAQAVAV
;
A
#
# COMPACT_ATOMS: atom_id res chain seq x y z
N MET A 1 11.29 -7.85 27.31
CA MET A 1 10.15 -7.64 26.39
C MET A 1 9.89 -6.19 25.97
N PRO A 2 9.88 -5.15 26.84
CA PRO A 2 9.57 -3.78 26.40
C PRO A 2 10.54 -3.18 25.37
N VAL A 3 11.82 -3.58 25.39
CA VAL A 3 12.86 -3.00 24.53
C VAL A 3 12.61 -3.27 23.03
N ARG A 4 12.15 -4.49 22.64
CA ARG A 4 11.90 -4.81 21.24
C ARG A 4 10.69 -4.05 20.66
N TYR A 5 9.66 -3.79 21.47
CA TYR A 5 8.53 -2.96 21.03
C TYR A 5 8.96 -1.51 20.85
N ALA A 6 9.76 -0.97 21.75
CA ALA A 6 10.33 0.36 21.62
C ALA A 6 11.22 0.46 20.39
N LEU A 7 12.10 -0.53 20.16
CA LEU A 7 12.94 -0.59 18.97
C LEU A 7 12.11 -0.70 17.68
N GLY A 8 11.08 -1.57 17.67
CA GLY A 8 10.16 -1.71 16.57
C GLY A 8 9.45 -0.40 16.24
N ALA A 9 8.93 0.30 17.26
CA ALA A 9 8.29 1.60 17.11
C ALA A 9 9.24 2.65 16.51
N VAL A 10 10.46 2.71 17.00
CA VAL A 10 11.49 3.66 16.50
C VAL A 10 11.85 3.34 15.05
N LEU A 11 12.12 2.08 14.72
CA LEU A 11 12.46 1.67 13.36
C LEU A 11 11.30 1.92 12.39
N GLY A 12 10.06 1.61 12.81
CA GLY A 12 8.87 1.91 12.03
C GLY A 12 8.67 3.40 11.79
N ALA A 13 8.86 4.23 12.81
CA ALA A 13 8.80 5.69 12.69
C ALA A 13 9.89 6.24 11.76
N VAL A 14 11.13 5.76 11.87
CA VAL A 14 12.23 6.17 10.99
C VAL A 14 11.96 5.77 9.55
N ALA A 15 11.53 4.53 9.29
CA ALA A 15 11.17 4.07 7.95
C ALA A 15 10.05 4.93 7.35
N SER A 16 9.05 5.31 8.14
CA SER A 16 7.93 6.16 7.69
C SER A 16 8.39 7.58 7.33
N VAL A 17 9.38 8.13 8.03
CA VAL A 17 9.98 9.44 7.71
C VAL A 17 10.62 9.40 6.32
N PHE A 18 11.43 8.39 6.02
CA PHE A 18 12.04 8.24 4.69
C PHE A 18 10.99 8.03 3.60
N ALA A 19 10.02 7.15 3.83
CA ALA A 19 8.93 6.90 2.89
C ALA A 19 8.11 8.15 2.59
N THR A 20 7.80 8.95 3.61
CA THR A 20 7.05 10.20 3.45
C THR A 20 7.86 11.27 2.71
N ARG A 21 9.18 11.36 2.97
CA ARG A 21 10.05 12.26 2.20
C ARG A 21 10.01 11.93 0.71
N TYR A 22 10.16 10.66 0.37
CA TYR A 22 10.07 10.19 -1.02
C TYR A 22 8.72 10.55 -1.64
N ALA A 23 7.61 10.26 -0.97
CA ALA A 23 6.27 10.55 -1.48
C ALA A 23 6.04 12.05 -1.71
N VAL A 24 6.47 12.90 -0.78
CA VAL A 24 6.31 14.37 -0.90
C VAL A 24 7.18 14.90 -2.03
N GLN A 25 8.39 14.39 -2.22
CA GLN A 25 9.28 14.80 -3.30
C GLN A 25 8.74 14.38 -4.67
N ASP A 26 8.26 13.15 -4.81
CA ASP A 26 7.66 12.65 -6.06
C ASP A 26 6.43 13.47 -6.48
N VAL A 27 5.54 13.79 -5.54
CA VAL A 27 4.40 14.70 -5.80
C VAL A 27 4.85 16.09 -6.26
N HIS A 28 5.92 16.62 -5.67
CA HIS A 28 6.44 17.94 -6.03
C HIS A 28 7.07 17.93 -7.42
N ASP A 29 7.86 16.90 -7.75
CA ASP A 29 8.56 16.79 -9.03
C ASP A 29 7.56 16.61 -10.20
N VAL A 30 6.54 15.75 -10.03
CA VAL A 30 5.48 15.57 -11.04
C VAL A 30 4.64 16.83 -11.21
N ALA A 31 4.26 17.51 -10.11
CA ALA A 31 3.52 18.76 -10.18
C ALA A 31 4.32 19.88 -10.87
N SER A 32 5.65 19.91 -10.71
CA SER A 32 6.52 20.90 -11.35
C SER A 32 6.67 20.67 -12.87
N ASP A 33 6.61 19.44 -13.33
CA ASP A 33 6.73 19.10 -14.75
C ASP A 33 5.41 19.40 -15.51
N ASP A 34 4.27 19.09 -14.92
CA ASP A 34 2.95 19.43 -15.48
C ASP A 34 2.71 20.96 -15.53
N THR A 35 3.28 21.73 -14.58
CA THR A 35 3.12 23.20 -14.54
C THR A 35 3.97 23.92 -15.59
N LYS A 36 5.01 23.33 -16.15
CA LYS A 36 5.73 23.90 -17.30
C LYS A 36 4.88 23.97 -18.57
N HIS A 37 3.82 23.19 -18.66
CA HIS A 37 2.89 23.18 -19.78
C HIS A 37 1.56 23.90 -19.51
N ALA A 38 1.26 24.22 -18.26
CA ALA A 38 0.04 24.93 -17.84
C ALA A 38 0.39 26.14 -16.98
N LEU A 39 0.90 27.19 -17.61
CA LEU A 39 0.97 28.53 -17.00
C LEU A 39 -0.45 29.05 -16.82
N THR A 40 -1.10 28.75 -15.70
CA THR A 40 -2.02 29.63 -14.96
C THR A 40 -2.63 28.91 -13.75
N ASN A 41 -2.32 29.42 -12.56
CA ASN A 41 -3.15 29.41 -11.36
C ASN A 41 -3.69 28.08 -10.84
N HIS A 42 -2.86 27.17 -10.36
CA HIS A 42 -3.16 26.35 -9.17
C HIS A 42 -1.90 25.60 -8.73
N SER A 43 -0.93 26.35 -8.23
CA SER A 43 0.06 25.74 -7.31
C SER A 43 -0.67 25.41 -6.01
N SER A 44 -1.41 24.31 -5.99
CA SER A 44 -1.82 23.68 -4.73
C SER A 44 -0.60 23.00 -4.10
N VAL A 45 0.42 23.78 -3.83
CA VAL A 45 1.46 23.44 -2.86
C VAL A 45 0.70 22.94 -1.64
N LEU A 46 0.89 21.68 -1.30
CA LEU A 46 0.37 21.09 -0.06
C LEU A 46 0.59 22.11 1.04
N THR A 47 -0.48 22.69 1.60
CA THR A 47 -0.35 23.72 2.61
C THR A 47 0.54 23.19 3.73
N SER A 48 1.29 24.04 4.39
CA SER A 48 2.19 23.64 5.49
C SER A 48 1.45 22.82 6.57
N ARG A 49 0.15 23.04 6.70
CA ARG A 49 -0.74 22.30 7.60
C ARG A 49 -1.02 20.88 7.07
N ALA A 50 -1.35 20.74 5.80
CA ALA A 50 -1.60 19.42 5.18
C ALA A 50 -0.33 18.56 5.23
N ARG A 51 0.82 19.13 4.91
CA ARG A 51 2.12 18.46 5.01
C ARG A 51 2.40 17.97 6.43
N ARG A 52 2.17 18.80 7.46
CA ARG A 52 2.35 18.38 8.87
C ARG A 52 1.43 17.23 9.25
N ILE A 53 0.17 17.26 8.83
CA ILE A 53 -0.78 16.17 9.10
C ILE A 53 -0.30 14.86 8.46
N ILE A 54 0.11 14.89 7.19
CA ILE A 54 0.64 13.71 6.48
C ILE A 54 1.83 13.13 7.24
N TRP A 55 2.79 13.97 7.66
CA TRP A 55 3.95 13.53 8.45
C TRP A 55 3.56 12.90 9.77
N SER A 56 2.67 13.53 10.53
CA SER A 56 2.23 13.01 11.84
C SER A 56 1.53 11.67 11.70
N VAL A 57 0.63 11.54 10.72
CA VAL A 57 -0.08 10.28 10.44
C VAL A 57 0.90 9.19 10.00
N ALA A 58 1.84 9.51 9.10
CA ALA A 58 2.82 8.56 8.62
C ALA A 58 3.74 8.05 9.74
N ILE A 59 4.21 8.93 10.63
CA ILE A 59 5.05 8.56 11.78
C ILE A 59 4.26 7.66 12.74
N ALA A 60 3.03 8.04 13.10
CA ALA A 60 2.19 7.25 13.99
C ALA A 60 1.87 5.87 13.41
N PHE A 61 1.56 5.81 12.12
CA PHE A 61 1.29 4.57 11.39
C PHE A 61 2.53 3.67 11.32
N GLY A 62 3.71 4.26 11.02
CA GLY A 62 4.97 3.52 11.00
C GLY A 62 5.36 2.98 12.39
N ALA A 63 5.17 3.78 13.45
CA ALA A 63 5.43 3.34 14.82
C ALA A 63 4.49 2.18 15.22
N ALA A 64 3.20 2.29 14.94
CA ALA A 64 2.23 1.22 15.19
C ALA A 64 2.60 -0.06 14.43
N THR A 65 3.00 0.07 13.16
CA THR A 65 3.47 -1.07 12.35
C THR A 65 4.69 -1.73 12.96
N GLY A 66 5.67 -0.93 13.42
CA GLY A 66 6.87 -1.46 14.06
C GLY A 66 6.59 -2.20 15.36
N VAL A 67 5.64 -1.71 16.16
CA VAL A 67 5.17 -2.41 17.37
C VAL A 67 4.53 -3.75 17.01
N LEU A 68 3.61 -3.74 16.05
CA LEU A 68 2.92 -4.96 15.60
C LEU A 68 3.88 -5.99 14.98
N ALA A 69 4.93 -5.55 14.32
CA ALA A 69 5.93 -6.42 13.71
C ALA A 69 6.88 -7.07 14.73
N ALA A 70 7.08 -6.45 15.90
CA ALA A 70 8.12 -6.83 16.87
C ALA A 70 7.97 -8.25 17.43
N ASP A 71 6.76 -8.79 17.52
CA ASP A 71 6.45 -10.13 18.05
C ASP A 71 6.02 -11.13 16.98
N ARG A 72 6.12 -10.77 15.71
CA ARG A 72 5.68 -11.63 14.61
C ARG A 72 6.84 -12.46 14.05
N ASP A 73 6.49 -13.57 13.39
CA ASP A 73 7.42 -14.26 12.50
C ASP A 73 8.04 -13.24 11.52
N TRP A 74 9.33 -13.35 11.25
CA TRP A 74 10.08 -12.38 10.45
C TRP A 74 9.46 -12.15 9.06
N LEU A 75 8.88 -13.19 8.43
CA LEU A 75 8.19 -13.06 7.14
C LEU A 75 6.97 -12.14 7.27
N VAL A 76 6.16 -12.35 8.30
CA VAL A 76 4.96 -11.52 8.58
C VAL A 76 5.37 -10.10 8.95
N ALA A 77 6.44 -9.94 9.74
CA ALA A 77 6.98 -8.64 10.11
C ALA A 77 7.43 -7.85 8.87
N VAL A 78 8.17 -8.48 7.96
CA VAL A 78 8.60 -7.83 6.71
C VAL A 78 7.40 -7.52 5.81
N ALA A 79 6.45 -8.44 5.65
CA ALA A 79 5.24 -8.20 4.87
C ALA A 79 4.46 -6.99 5.39
N LEU A 80 4.29 -6.87 6.72
CA LEU A 80 3.61 -5.76 7.37
C LEU A 80 4.35 -4.42 7.13
N VAL A 81 5.69 -4.42 7.26
CA VAL A 81 6.52 -3.23 7.01
C VAL A 81 6.47 -2.81 5.54
N VAL A 82 6.58 -3.75 4.60
CA VAL A 82 6.49 -3.46 3.16
C VAL A 82 5.12 -2.85 2.83
N THR A 83 4.03 -3.43 3.36
CA THR A 83 2.68 -2.90 3.17
C THR A 83 2.53 -1.50 3.76
N ALA A 84 3.10 -1.25 4.94
CA ALA A 84 3.07 0.06 5.58
C ALA A 84 3.85 1.12 4.77
N ILE A 85 5.04 0.79 4.29
CA ILE A 85 5.83 1.67 3.42
C ILE A 85 5.06 2.01 2.14
N LEU A 86 4.47 1.00 1.48
CA LEU A 86 3.62 1.23 0.31
C LEU A 86 2.44 2.15 0.64
N THR A 87 1.77 1.93 1.77
CA THR A 87 0.64 2.76 2.20
C THR A 87 1.06 4.21 2.40
N ILE A 88 2.20 4.45 3.06
CA ILE A 88 2.72 5.79 3.32
C ILE A 88 3.13 6.49 2.01
N VAL A 89 3.75 5.76 1.08
CA VAL A 89 4.24 6.34 -0.19
C VAL A 89 3.09 6.54 -1.18
N GLN A 90 2.30 5.51 -1.43
CA GLN A 90 1.35 5.51 -2.53
C GLN A 90 0.05 6.26 -2.21
N THR A 91 -0.42 6.25 -0.95
CA THR A 91 -1.69 6.90 -0.60
C THR A 91 -1.69 8.40 -0.88
N PRO A 92 -0.68 9.21 -0.45
CA PRO A 92 -0.65 10.63 -0.76
C PRO A 92 -0.55 10.90 -2.27
N ILE A 93 0.21 10.09 -3.00
CA ILE A 93 0.41 10.23 -4.44
C ILE A 93 -0.88 9.92 -5.19
N ASP A 94 -1.54 8.82 -4.84
CA ASP A 94 -2.80 8.43 -5.48
C ASP A 94 -3.93 9.42 -5.17
N LEU A 95 -4.01 9.96 -3.96
CA LEU A 95 -4.98 10.99 -3.61
C LEU A 95 -4.73 12.33 -4.31
N ALA A 96 -3.47 12.67 -4.60
CA ALA A 96 -3.10 13.94 -5.24
C ALA A 96 -3.12 13.85 -6.78
N LEU A 97 -2.62 12.76 -7.35
CA LEU A 97 -2.33 12.63 -8.77
C LEU A 97 -3.17 11.54 -9.46
N HIS A 98 -3.95 10.76 -8.71
CA HIS A 98 -4.69 9.58 -9.20
C HIS A 98 -3.80 8.61 -9.99
N ARG A 99 -2.56 8.44 -9.53
CA ARG A 99 -1.55 7.58 -10.13
C ARG A 99 -0.76 6.85 -9.05
N LEU A 100 -0.46 5.59 -9.29
CA LEU A 100 0.44 4.80 -8.45
C LEU A 100 1.84 4.78 -9.06
N THR A 101 2.87 4.97 -8.22
CA THR A 101 4.26 4.98 -8.69
C THR A 101 4.76 3.58 -8.95
N ARG A 102 5.16 3.31 -10.19
CA ARG A 102 5.70 2.00 -10.59
C ARG A 102 6.97 1.62 -9.83
N PRO A 103 7.96 2.52 -9.60
CA PRO A 103 9.19 2.16 -8.90
C PRO A 103 8.94 1.63 -7.49
N ALA A 104 8.08 2.29 -6.71
CA ALA A 104 7.77 1.86 -5.35
C ALA A 104 7.04 0.50 -5.34
N THR A 105 6.10 0.28 -6.26
CA THR A 105 5.39 -0.98 -6.41
C THR A 105 6.33 -2.12 -6.80
N LEU A 106 7.22 -1.90 -7.76
CA LEU A 106 8.21 -2.89 -8.20
C LEU A 106 9.25 -3.20 -7.12
N ALA A 107 9.70 -2.18 -6.37
CA ALA A 107 10.60 -2.38 -5.24
C ALA A 107 9.95 -3.24 -4.14
N ALA A 108 8.69 -2.99 -3.82
CA ALA A 108 7.94 -3.79 -2.86
C ALA A 108 7.72 -5.23 -3.36
N LEU A 109 7.42 -5.41 -4.64
CA LEU A 109 7.30 -6.74 -5.25
C LEU A 109 8.63 -7.49 -5.17
N ALA A 110 9.74 -6.85 -5.54
CA ALA A 110 11.06 -7.43 -5.44
C ALA A 110 11.41 -7.82 -3.99
N ALA A 111 11.12 -6.95 -3.02
CA ALA A 111 11.32 -7.25 -1.61
C ALA A 111 10.52 -8.49 -1.18
N MET A 112 9.24 -8.59 -1.53
CA MET A 112 8.41 -9.74 -1.18
C MET A 112 8.89 -11.04 -1.86
N VAL A 113 9.35 -10.97 -3.12
CA VAL A 113 9.91 -12.12 -3.82
C VAL A 113 11.21 -12.61 -3.16
N VAL A 114 12.11 -11.68 -2.78
CA VAL A 114 13.36 -12.02 -2.07
C VAL A 114 13.06 -12.67 -0.71
N VAL A 115 12.15 -12.09 0.06
CA VAL A 115 11.73 -12.61 1.37
C VAL A 115 11.11 -13.99 1.26
N LEU A 116 10.21 -14.19 0.30
CA LEU A 116 9.61 -15.51 0.04
C LEU A 116 10.65 -16.53 -0.44
N GLY A 117 11.56 -16.11 -1.33
CA GLY A 117 12.67 -16.96 -1.79
C GLY A 117 13.59 -17.39 -0.65
N THR A 118 13.92 -16.48 0.27
CA THR A 118 14.70 -16.78 1.48
C THR A 118 13.98 -17.80 2.37
N ARG A 119 12.67 -17.64 2.54
CA ARG A 119 11.88 -18.61 3.32
C ARG A 119 11.89 -19.99 2.65
N VAL A 120 11.71 -20.07 1.34
CA VAL A 120 11.78 -21.32 0.59
C VAL A 120 13.12 -22.01 0.76
N ALA A 121 14.21 -21.24 0.68
CA ALA A 121 15.57 -21.75 0.82
C ALA A 121 15.87 -22.28 2.25
N THR A 122 15.22 -21.69 3.29
CA THR A 122 15.49 -22.04 4.69
C THR A 122 14.48 -23.05 5.27
N THR A 123 13.31 -23.24 4.67
CA THR A 123 12.27 -24.12 5.21
C THR A 123 11.89 -25.23 4.24
N ASN A 124 10.95 -24.97 3.34
CA ASN A 124 10.50 -25.91 2.31
C ASN A 124 9.70 -25.19 1.21
N VAL A 125 9.84 -25.60 -0.02
CA VAL A 125 9.09 -25.10 -1.20
C VAL A 125 7.58 -25.24 -1.02
N SER A 126 7.12 -26.34 -0.41
CA SER A 126 5.70 -26.60 -0.20
C SER A 126 4.97 -25.53 0.64
N SER A 127 5.69 -24.81 1.51
CA SER A 127 5.13 -23.73 2.33
C SER A 127 4.86 -22.43 1.55
N ALA A 128 5.55 -22.22 0.43
CA ALA A 128 5.40 -21.03 -0.40
C ALA A 128 4.37 -21.20 -1.53
N ALA A 129 4.12 -22.42 -1.97
CA ALA A 129 3.22 -22.69 -3.09
C ALA A 129 1.82 -22.07 -2.92
N PRO A 130 1.11 -22.24 -1.78
CA PRO A 130 -0.21 -21.65 -1.60
C PRO A 130 -0.17 -20.10 -1.61
N ILE A 131 0.91 -19.50 -1.12
CA ILE A 131 1.10 -18.05 -1.12
C ILE A 131 1.21 -17.53 -2.56
N VAL A 132 2.05 -18.17 -3.36
CA VAL A 132 2.26 -17.81 -4.78
C VAL A 132 0.98 -18.03 -5.58
N ILE A 133 0.30 -19.17 -5.40
CA ILE A 133 -0.95 -19.48 -6.10
C ILE A 133 -2.02 -18.42 -5.78
N ALA A 134 -2.19 -18.07 -4.51
CA ALA A 134 -3.14 -17.03 -4.11
C ALA A 134 -2.78 -15.67 -4.73
N ALA A 135 -1.52 -15.28 -4.70
CA ALA A 135 -1.07 -14.01 -5.28
C ALA A 135 -1.25 -13.94 -6.79
N VAL A 136 -0.87 -15.00 -7.50
CA VAL A 136 -1.05 -15.12 -8.96
C VAL A 136 -2.53 -15.11 -9.32
N GLY A 137 -3.37 -15.82 -8.57
CA GLY A 137 -4.81 -15.85 -8.77
C GLY A 137 -5.45 -14.47 -8.64
N VAL A 138 -5.10 -13.72 -7.60
CA VAL A 138 -5.60 -12.35 -7.40
C VAL A 138 -5.11 -11.43 -8.52
N MET A 139 -3.81 -11.48 -8.85
CA MET A 139 -3.25 -10.66 -9.93
C MET A 139 -3.91 -10.97 -11.29
N ALA A 140 -4.15 -12.24 -11.58
CA ALA A 140 -4.85 -12.66 -12.79
C ALA A 140 -6.29 -12.13 -12.82
N ALA A 141 -7.02 -12.21 -11.69
CA ALA A 141 -8.37 -11.69 -11.59
C ALA A 141 -8.42 -10.18 -11.84
N PHE A 142 -7.49 -9.41 -11.27
CA PHE A 142 -7.40 -7.96 -11.50
C PHE A 142 -6.98 -7.62 -12.93
N ALA A 143 -6.07 -8.40 -13.53
CA ALA A 143 -5.68 -8.23 -14.93
C ALA A 143 -6.88 -8.49 -15.85
N ILE A 144 -7.63 -9.57 -15.64
CA ILE A 144 -8.85 -9.87 -16.39
C ILE A 144 -9.86 -8.72 -16.25
N LEU A 145 -10.08 -8.24 -15.03
CA LEU A 145 -11.00 -7.14 -14.75
C LEU A 145 -10.58 -5.86 -15.49
N HIS A 146 -9.28 -5.56 -15.52
CA HIS A 146 -8.74 -4.43 -16.28
C HIS A 146 -8.99 -4.58 -17.78
N PHE A 147 -8.75 -5.76 -18.37
CA PHE A 147 -8.99 -6.01 -19.79
C PHE A 147 -10.48 -5.95 -20.15
N VAL A 148 -11.36 -6.41 -19.27
CA VAL A 148 -12.82 -6.34 -19.47
C VAL A 148 -13.34 -4.91 -19.31
N SER A 149 -12.79 -4.15 -18.38
CA SER A 149 -13.23 -2.78 -18.09
C SER A 149 -12.06 -1.83 -17.80
N PRO A 150 -11.28 -1.42 -18.84
CA PRO A 150 -10.08 -0.61 -18.67
C PRO A 150 -10.33 0.78 -18.04
N ARG A 151 -11.58 1.26 -18.13
CA ARG A 151 -11.97 2.56 -17.57
C ARG A 151 -12.31 2.51 -16.08
N SER A 152 -12.60 1.34 -15.53
CA SER A 152 -13.00 1.18 -14.13
C SER A 152 -11.85 0.82 -13.21
N LEU A 153 -10.81 0.17 -13.72
CA LEU A 153 -9.65 -0.28 -12.94
C LEU A 153 -8.35 0.17 -13.63
N GLY A 154 -7.54 0.97 -12.93
CA GLY A 154 -6.26 1.44 -13.44
C GLY A 154 -5.22 0.31 -13.52
N TRP A 155 -4.29 0.39 -14.49
CA TRP A 155 -3.17 -0.56 -14.56
C TRP A 155 -2.28 -0.51 -13.31
N GLY A 156 -2.23 0.66 -12.63
CA GLY A 156 -1.54 0.82 -11.35
C GLY A 156 -2.10 -0.08 -10.26
N ASP A 157 -3.44 -0.23 -10.21
CA ASP A 157 -4.11 -1.11 -9.24
C ASP A 157 -3.80 -2.58 -9.50
N VAL A 158 -3.68 -3.00 -10.77
CA VAL A 158 -3.26 -4.36 -11.14
C VAL A 158 -1.83 -4.63 -10.67
N LEU A 159 -0.94 -3.66 -10.81
CA LEU A 159 0.46 -3.83 -10.39
C LEU A 159 0.61 -3.87 -8.87
N ILE A 160 -0.08 -3.00 -8.13
CA ILE A 160 0.06 -2.93 -6.67
C ILE A 160 -0.55 -4.14 -5.96
N VAL A 161 -1.53 -4.79 -6.57
CA VAL A 161 -2.14 -6.01 -6.05
C VAL A 161 -1.12 -7.16 -5.94
N ALA A 162 -0.08 -7.21 -6.79
CA ALA A 162 0.92 -8.27 -6.75
C ALA A 162 1.71 -8.30 -5.42
N PRO A 163 2.40 -7.24 -4.98
CA PRO A 163 3.09 -7.25 -3.69
C PRO A 163 2.12 -7.36 -2.51
N LEU A 164 0.92 -6.76 -2.58
CA LEU A 164 -0.05 -6.82 -1.49
C LEU A 164 -0.63 -8.22 -1.30
N SER A 165 -0.95 -8.93 -2.38
CA SER A 165 -1.45 -10.31 -2.28
C SER A 165 -0.39 -11.27 -1.74
N LEU A 166 0.89 -11.11 -2.12
CA LEU A 166 2.00 -11.84 -1.51
C LEU A 166 2.10 -11.54 -0.01
N ALA A 167 2.02 -10.27 0.37
CA ALA A 167 2.13 -9.83 1.76
C ALA A 167 0.97 -10.36 2.63
N VAL A 168 -0.27 -10.27 2.15
CA VAL A 168 -1.44 -10.79 2.89
C VAL A 168 -1.43 -12.32 2.94
N ALA A 169 -1.13 -12.99 1.82
CA ALA A 169 -1.05 -14.44 1.78
C ALA A 169 0.10 -15.01 2.61
N ALA A 170 1.19 -14.25 2.81
CA ALA A 170 2.31 -14.62 3.69
C ALA A 170 1.89 -14.72 5.15
N VAL A 171 0.89 -13.94 5.57
CA VAL A 171 0.27 -14.05 6.91
C VAL A 171 -0.67 -15.24 6.95
N SER A 172 -1.62 -15.30 6.04
CA SER A 172 -2.52 -16.43 5.82
C SER A 172 -3.24 -16.30 4.48
N THR A 173 -3.26 -17.37 3.69
CA THR A 173 -3.98 -17.42 2.41
C THR A 173 -5.49 -17.24 2.59
N SER A 174 -6.06 -17.65 3.72
CA SER A 174 -7.48 -17.46 4.05
C SER A 174 -7.88 -15.99 4.19
N ARG A 175 -6.93 -15.07 4.40
CA ARG A 175 -7.18 -13.62 4.54
C ARG A 175 -7.25 -12.88 3.22
N VAL A 176 -6.85 -13.50 2.13
CA VAL A 176 -6.84 -12.86 0.81
C VAL A 176 -8.25 -12.43 0.38
N ILE A 177 -9.24 -13.29 0.54
CA ILE A 177 -10.63 -12.96 0.19
C ILE A 177 -11.22 -11.88 1.12
N PRO A 178 -11.15 -12.00 2.46
CA PRO A 178 -11.58 -10.92 3.36
C PRO A 178 -10.92 -9.58 3.09
N TRP A 179 -9.63 -9.55 2.78
CA TRP A 179 -8.91 -8.35 2.37
C TRP A 179 -9.55 -7.68 1.15
N LEU A 180 -9.76 -8.45 0.07
CA LEU A 180 -10.35 -7.94 -1.17
C LEU A 180 -11.77 -7.43 -0.94
N LEU A 181 -12.58 -8.19 -0.18
CA LEU A 181 -13.94 -7.76 0.17
C LEU A 181 -13.92 -6.44 0.95
N LEU A 182 -13.04 -6.31 1.95
CA LEU A 182 -12.90 -5.08 2.73
C LEU A 182 -12.50 -3.89 1.84
N ALA A 183 -11.52 -4.09 0.94
CA ALA A 183 -11.10 -3.06 0.00
C ALA A 183 -12.25 -2.63 -0.93
N CYS A 184 -12.97 -3.58 -1.51
CA CYS A 184 -14.09 -3.30 -2.40
C CYS A 184 -15.25 -2.62 -1.66
N CYS A 185 -15.61 -3.09 -0.46
CA CYS A 185 -16.69 -2.49 0.35
C CYS A 185 -16.36 -1.05 0.76
N THR A 186 -15.13 -0.80 1.23
CA THR A 186 -14.71 0.55 1.65
C THR A 186 -14.60 1.50 0.46
N ALA A 187 -14.06 1.06 -0.67
CA ALA A 187 -14.01 1.85 -1.90
C ALA A 187 -15.41 2.14 -2.45
N GLY A 188 -16.29 1.13 -2.46
CA GLY A 188 -17.68 1.27 -2.91
C GLY A 188 -18.46 2.23 -2.03
N ALA A 189 -18.34 2.12 -0.70
CA ALA A 189 -18.98 3.04 0.25
C ALA A 189 -18.46 4.48 0.07
N HIS A 190 -17.13 4.65 -0.09
CA HIS A 190 -16.53 5.96 -0.37
C HIS A 190 -17.06 6.54 -1.69
N GLY A 191 -17.06 5.73 -2.76
CA GLY A 191 -17.56 6.13 -4.07
C GLY A 191 -19.03 6.57 -4.05
N LEU A 192 -19.87 5.82 -3.33
CA LEU A 192 -21.27 6.19 -3.16
C LEU A 192 -21.43 7.53 -2.41
N LEU A 193 -20.64 7.71 -1.34
CA LEU A 193 -20.66 8.94 -0.54
C LEU A 193 -20.23 10.16 -1.37
N MET A 194 -19.14 10.02 -2.16
CA MET A 194 -18.64 11.09 -3.02
C MET A 194 -19.63 11.44 -4.14
N ARG A 195 -20.25 10.43 -4.74
CA ARG A 195 -21.29 10.62 -5.76
C ARG A 195 -22.49 11.40 -5.22
N VAL A 196 -22.96 11.07 -4.00
CA VAL A 196 -24.10 11.75 -3.37
C VAL A 196 -23.73 13.18 -2.95
N ARG A 197 -22.52 13.42 -2.44
CA ARG A 197 -22.14 14.72 -1.90
C ARG A 197 -21.59 15.71 -2.93
N ARG A 198 -20.86 15.23 -3.92
CA ARG A 198 -20.09 16.08 -4.85
C ARG A 198 -20.36 15.83 -6.32
N GLY A 199 -21.13 14.78 -6.65
CA GLY A 199 -21.32 14.36 -8.05
C GLY A 199 -20.10 13.73 -8.69
N ASP A 200 -18.99 13.57 -7.96
CA ASP A 200 -17.76 12.98 -8.47
C ASP A 200 -17.95 11.49 -8.78
N ARG A 201 -17.46 11.07 -9.93
CA ARG A 201 -17.59 9.68 -10.40
C ARG A 201 -16.33 8.86 -10.19
N PHE A 202 -15.24 9.48 -9.78
CA PHE A 202 -13.94 8.82 -9.64
C PHE A 202 -13.51 8.78 -8.18
N VAL A 203 -13.16 7.58 -7.72
CA VAL A 203 -12.61 7.36 -6.36
C VAL A 203 -11.32 6.56 -6.52
N PRO A 204 -10.21 7.04 -5.93
CA PRO A 204 -8.95 6.31 -5.96
C PRO A 204 -9.11 4.98 -5.20
N PHE A 205 -8.87 3.87 -5.89
CA PHE A 205 -9.01 2.52 -5.31
C PHE A 205 -7.78 2.09 -4.50
N GLY A 206 -6.60 2.58 -4.90
CA GLY A 206 -5.32 2.25 -4.27
C GLY A 206 -5.27 2.39 -2.74
N PRO A 207 -5.69 3.53 -2.15
CA PRO A 207 -5.71 3.71 -0.70
C PRO A 207 -6.56 2.68 0.04
N HIS A 208 -7.68 2.24 -0.55
CA HIS A 208 -8.55 1.23 0.05
C HIS A 208 -7.90 -0.16 0.02
N LEU A 209 -7.23 -0.51 -1.09
CA LEU A 209 -6.45 -1.75 -1.19
C LEU A 209 -5.34 -1.80 -0.14
N LEU A 210 -4.59 -0.72 -0.01
CA LEU A 210 -3.47 -0.59 0.92
C LEU A 210 -3.92 -0.65 2.38
N ALA A 211 -4.92 0.14 2.76
CA ALA A 211 -5.44 0.16 4.12
C ALA A 211 -6.04 -1.19 4.52
N ALA A 212 -6.82 -1.80 3.63
CA ALA A 212 -7.40 -3.13 3.86
C ALA A 212 -6.31 -4.21 3.98
N ALA A 213 -5.23 -4.15 3.17
CA ALA A 213 -4.13 -5.09 3.25
C ALA A 213 -3.38 -4.97 4.59
N TRP A 214 -3.11 -3.75 5.04
CA TRP A 214 -2.49 -3.52 6.34
C TRP A 214 -3.37 -4.03 7.48
N LEU A 215 -4.66 -3.74 7.47
CA LEU A 215 -5.61 -4.23 8.48
C LEU A 215 -5.69 -5.76 8.49
N ALA A 216 -5.77 -6.40 7.33
CA ALA A 216 -5.81 -7.85 7.21
C ALA A 216 -4.57 -8.53 7.81
N GLN A 217 -3.42 -7.87 7.77
CA GLN A 217 -2.18 -8.34 8.39
C GLN A 217 -2.11 -8.00 9.88
N ALA A 218 -2.52 -6.78 10.28
CA ALA A 218 -2.45 -6.29 11.65
C ALA A 218 -3.34 -7.07 12.62
N VAL A 219 -4.56 -7.42 12.19
CA VAL A 219 -5.54 -8.19 12.99
C VAL A 219 -5.19 -9.69 13.10
N ALA A 220 -4.08 -10.13 12.49
CA ALA A 220 -3.57 -11.50 12.61
C ALA A 220 -3.05 -11.76 14.04
N VAL A 221 -3.96 -12.07 14.94
CA VAL A 221 -3.66 -12.58 16.29
C VAL A 221 -3.63 -14.10 16.25
#